data_595307c83b160a7bdc13bfaca4d6eeb2
#
_entry.id   595307c83b160a7bdc13bfaca4d6eeb2
#
_cell.length_a   1.000
_cell.length_b   1.000
_cell.length_c   1.000
_cell.angle_alpha   90.00
_cell.angle_beta   90.00
_cell.angle_gamma   90.00
#
_symmetry.space_group_name_H-M   'P 1'
#
loop_
_entity.id
_entity.type
_entity.pdbx_description
1 polymer ?
#
loop_
_entity_poly.entity_id
_entity_poly.type
_entity_poly.pdbx_seq_one_letter_code
_entity_poly.pdbx_strand_id
1 'polypeptide(L)'
;AVDYDGEYIVSALLFSSGGGSGELVNAADENVIKVTGRGSTFSEAVDDISLVDGKEIFMSENRLLILGAGFVETDFTPALETLSRDMRCSLNMLVCTADDPEILTDLHFKEGLTAAEKPVSMIENAYSSGSSPRAYLLDLLNDAAAGRETLLPRFRGTQNGYGMTDGDSG
;
A
#
# COMPACT_ATOMS: atom_id res chain seq x y z
N ALA A 1 -2.41 2.85 0.22
CA ALA A 1 -1.34 3.82 0.48
C ALA A 1 -1.68 4.68 1.68
N VAL A 2 -0.69 5.14 2.39
CA VAL A 2 -0.82 6.04 3.55
C VAL A 2 0.18 7.19 3.38
N ASP A 3 -0.29 8.43 3.55
CA ASP A 3 0.57 9.62 3.57
C ASP A 3 0.12 10.60 4.65
N TYR A 4 0.88 11.68 4.85
CA TYR A 4 0.61 12.71 5.83
C TYR A 4 1.01 14.09 5.30
N ASP A 5 0.06 15.05 5.31
CA ASP A 5 0.27 16.45 4.90
C ASP A 5 -0.29 17.46 5.92
N GLY A 6 -0.23 17.12 7.21
CA GLY A 6 -0.91 17.83 8.28
C GLY A 6 -2.13 17.05 8.79
N GLU A 7 -2.66 16.13 8.01
CA GLU A 7 -3.62 15.10 8.35
C GLU A 7 -3.24 13.77 7.70
N TYR A 8 -3.76 12.67 8.21
CA TYR A 8 -3.55 11.35 7.60
C TYR A 8 -4.41 11.22 6.35
N ILE A 9 -3.77 10.74 5.28
CA ILE A 9 -4.40 10.43 4.00
C ILE A 9 -4.24 8.95 3.76
N VAL A 10 -5.35 8.22 3.71
CA VAL A 10 -5.34 6.79 3.41
C VAL A 10 -6.07 6.55 2.09
N SER A 11 -5.39 5.94 1.13
CA SER A 11 -5.95 5.58 -0.16
C SER A 11 -5.94 4.06 -0.34
N ALA A 12 -7.07 3.50 -0.74
CA ALA A 12 -7.22 2.08 -1.00
C ALA A 12 -7.72 1.84 -2.43
N LEU A 13 -7.23 0.76 -3.04
CA LEU A 13 -7.79 0.22 -4.28
C LEU A 13 -8.71 -0.94 -3.93
N LEU A 14 -9.97 -0.79 -4.24
CA LEU A 14 -10.99 -1.80 -4.00
C LEU A 14 -11.25 -2.57 -5.29
N PHE A 15 -11.19 -3.88 -5.20
CA PHE A 15 -11.51 -4.78 -6.30
C PHE A 15 -12.90 -5.34 -6.09
N SER A 16 -13.82 -5.04 -7.01
CA SER A 16 -15.14 -5.67 -6.99
C SER A 16 -15.03 -7.06 -7.64
N SER A 17 -15.26 -8.13 -6.87
CA SER A 17 -15.51 -9.43 -7.46
C SER A 17 -16.89 -9.38 -8.12
N GLY A 18 -16.95 -9.06 -9.40
CA GLY A 18 -18.17 -9.09 -10.17
C GLY A 18 -18.77 -10.50 -10.18
N GLY A 19 -19.78 -10.75 -9.37
CA GLY A 19 -20.60 -11.94 -9.46
C GLY A 19 -21.47 -11.90 -10.70
N GLY A 20 -20.93 -12.31 -11.84
CA GLY A 20 -21.64 -12.48 -13.09
C GLY A 20 -21.22 -13.80 -13.73
N SER A 21 -22.12 -14.78 -13.70
CA SER A 21 -21.96 -16.05 -14.41
C SER A 21 -21.90 -15.81 -15.93
N GLY A 22 -20.78 -16.13 -16.55
CA GLY A 22 -20.71 -16.48 -17.95
C GLY A 22 -20.57 -15.33 -18.92
N GLU A 23 -19.35 -14.88 -19.07
CA GLU A 23 -18.72 -14.52 -20.34
C GLU A 23 -17.26 -14.14 -20.03
N LEU A 24 -16.30 -14.65 -20.84
CA LEU A 24 -14.92 -14.26 -20.79
C LEU A 24 -14.80 -12.80 -21.27
N VAL A 25 -15.12 -11.86 -20.39
CA VAL A 25 -14.88 -10.44 -20.62
C VAL A 25 -13.48 -10.13 -20.10
N ASN A 26 -12.71 -9.40 -20.89
CA ASN A 26 -11.44 -8.79 -20.48
C ASN A 26 -11.70 -7.82 -19.31
N ALA A 27 -11.80 -8.38 -18.11
CA ALA A 27 -12.26 -7.70 -16.90
C ALA A 27 -11.11 -7.00 -16.14
N ALA A 28 -10.03 -6.64 -16.81
CA ALA A 28 -8.89 -6.06 -16.14
C ALA A 28 -9.07 -4.58 -15.74
N ASP A 29 -10.00 -3.85 -16.36
CA ASP A 29 -10.07 -2.39 -16.16
C ASP A 29 -11.37 -1.86 -15.52
N GLU A 30 -12.43 -2.65 -15.35
CA GLU A 30 -13.74 -2.08 -14.99
C GLU A 30 -14.13 -2.21 -13.51
N ASN A 31 -13.34 -2.88 -12.68
CA ASN A 31 -13.74 -3.19 -11.30
C ASN A 31 -12.79 -2.70 -10.21
N VAL A 32 -11.95 -1.72 -10.50
CA VAL A 32 -11.06 -1.11 -9.50
C VAL A 32 -11.57 0.28 -9.15
N ILE A 33 -11.92 0.48 -7.88
CA ILE A 33 -12.33 1.78 -7.36
C ILE A 33 -11.25 2.26 -6.41
N LYS A 34 -10.68 3.45 -6.68
CA LYS A 34 -9.83 4.15 -5.72
C LYS A 34 -10.73 4.92 -4.76
N VAL A 35 -10.51 4.69 -3.47
CA VAL A 35 -11.14 5.45 -2.39
C VAL A 35 -10.06 6.10 -1.54
N THR A 36 -10.33 7.31 -1.07
CA THR A 36 -9.40 8.06 -0.23
C THR A 36 -10.16 8.61 0.96
N GLY A 37 -9.62 8.36 2.15
CA GLY A 37 -10.12 8.93 3.40
C GLY A 37 -9.07 9.83 4.04
N ARG A 38 -9.55 10.81 4.81
CA ARG A 38 -8.74 11.78 5.53
C ARG A 38 -9.15 11.85 6.99
N GLY A 39 -8.19 12.14 7.88
CA GLY A 39 -8.47 12.28 9.29
C GLY A 39 -7.31 12.85 10.08
N SER A 40 -7.62 13.43 11.22
CA SER A 40 -6.60 13.93 12.16
C SER A 40 -5.83 12.78 12.83
N THR A 41 -6.39 11.59 12.81
CA THR A 41 -5.76 10.35 13.23
C THR A 41 -5.81 9.32 12.10
N PHE A 42 -4.90 8.36 12.13
CA PHE A 42 -4.90 7.25 11.17
C PHE A 42 -6.22 6.46 11.20
N SER A 43 -6.78 6.24 12.41
CA SER A 43 -8.06 5.54 12.56
C SER A 43 -9.21 6.29 11.90
N GLU A 44 -9.29 7.61 12.09
CA GLU A 44 -10.32 8.44 11.43
C GLU A 44 -10.21 8.38 9.90
N ALA A 45 -9.00 8.42 9.36
CA ALA A 45 -8.79 8.31 7.91
C ALA A 45 -9.21 6.93 7.36
N VAL A 46 -8.99 5.86 8.12
CA VAL A 46 -9.45 4.51 7.76
C VAL A 46 -10.97 4.39 7.87
N ASP A 47 -11.56 4.97 8.92
CA ASP A 47 -13.02 4.95 9.11
C ASP A 47 -13.73 5.76 8.01
N ASP A 48 -13.14 6.88 7.56
CA ASP A 48 -13.66 7.69 6.47
C ASP A 48 -13.75 6.89 5.15
N ILE A 49 -12.75 6.04 4.85
CA ILE A 49 -12.81 5.11 3.71
C ILE A 49 -13.96 4.11 3.87
N SER A 50 -14.16 3.59 5.08
CA SER A 50 -15.14 2.54 5.35
C SER A 50 -16.58 3.02 5.18
N LEU A 51 -16.82 4.32 5.19
CA LEU A 51 -18.13 4.93 4.95
C LEU A 51 -18.47 5.07 3.46
N VAL A 52 -17.51 4.88 2.57
CA VAL A 52 -17.74 4.98 1.14
C VAL A 52 -18.59 3.80 0.69
N ASP A 53 -19.73 4.09 0.09
CA ASP A 53 -20.66 3.10 -0.50
C ASP A 53 -21.38 2.18 0.50
N GLY A 54 -21.28 2.43 1.82
CA GLY A 54 -21.96 1.63 2.86
C GLY A 54 -21.49 0.18 2.94
N LYS A 55 -20.32 -0.14 2.37
CA LYS A 55 -19.73 -1.49 2.38
C LYS A 55 -18.54 -1.50 3.32
N GLU A 56 -18.47 -2.54 4.13
CA GLU A 56 -17.30 -2.80 4.96
C GLU A 56 -16.10 -3.20 4.08
N ILE A 57 -14.98 -2.49 4.25
CA ILE A 57 -13.75 -2.78 3.51
C ILE A 57 -12.99 -3.89 4.23
N PHE A 58 -12.75 -4.99 3.53
CA PHE A 58 -11.95 -6.10 4.05
C PHE A 58 -10.47 -5.88 3.71
N MET A 59 -9.67 -5.55 4.74
CA MET A 59 -8.22 -5.36 4.58
C MET A 59 -7.42 -6.66 4.67
N SER A 60 -8.05 -7.80 4.92
CA SER A 60 -7.38 -9.12 5.06
C SER A 60 -6.70 -9.59 3.78
N GLU A 61 -7.18 -9.13 2.63
CA GLU A 61 -6.63 -9.47 1.30
C GLU A 61 -5.56 -8.46 0.83
N ASN A 62 -5.22 -7.48 1.66
CA ASN A 62 -4.19 -6.51 1.31
C ASN A 62 -2.83 -7.18 1.13
N ARG A 63 -2.22 -6.97 -0.03
CA ARG A 63 -0.91 -7.53 -0.39
C ARG A 63 0.22 -6.52 -0.28
N LEU A 64 -0.09 -5.21 -0.33
CA LEU A 64 0.89 -4.14 -0.37
C LEU A 64 0.42 -2.93 0.44
N LEU A 65 1.29 -2.45 1.31
CA LEU A 65 1.17 -1.18 2.02
C LEU A 65 2.23 -0.21 1.47
N ILE A 66 1.79 0.93 0.97
CA ILE A 66 2.67 1.98 0.45
C ILE A 66 2.68 3.12 1.45
N LEU A 67 3.85 3.48 1.93
CA LEU A 67 4.08 4.59 2.86
C LEU A 67 4.60 5.80 2.07
N GLY A 68 3.87 6.91 2.12
CA GLY A 68 4.29 8.18 1.52
C GLY A 68 5.43 8.84 2.28
N ALA A 69 6.12 9.75 1.64
CA ALA A 69 7.25 10.45 2.24
C ALA A 69 6.82 11.26 3.48
N GLY A 70 5.69 11.96 3.40
CA GLY A 70 5.15 12.71 4.54
C GLY A 70 4.84 11.84 5.74
N PHE A 71 4.30 10.63 5.51
CA PHE A 71 4.01 9.68 6.59
C PHE A 71 5.28 9.16 7.26
N VAL A 72 6.32 8.83 6.50
CA VAL A 72 7.58 8.30 7.05
C VAL A 72 8.34 9.33 7.89
N GLU A 73 8.14 10.62 7.63
CA GLU A 73 8.73 11.72 8.39
C GLU A 73 8.00 12.01 9.73
N THR A 74 6.84 11.39 9.95
CA THR A 74 6.07 11.56 11.19
C THR A 74 6.41 10.49 12.22
N ASP A 75 5.93 10.67 13.46
CA ASP A 75 5.83 9.55 14.40
C ASP A 75 4.68 8.64 13.98
N PHE A 76 4.99 7.63 13.17
CA PHE A 76 3.99 6.68 12.67
C PHE A 76 3.69 5.52 13.65
N THR A 77 4.28 5.52 14.84
CA THR A 77 4.05 4.49 15.88
C THR A 77 2.55 4.30 16.19
N PRO A 78 1.74 5.36 16.37
CA PRO A 78 0.31 5.20 16.62
C PRO A 78 -0.45 4.54 15.46
N ALA A 79 -0.04 4.82 14.22
CA ALA A 79 -0.63 4.19 13.04
C ALA A 79 -0.27 2.70 12.97
N LEU A 80 0.98 2.33 13.26
CA LEU A 80 1.41 0.93 13.35
C LEU A 80 0.66 0.17 14.45
N GLU A 81 0.46 0.79 15.60
CA GLU A 81 -0.33 0.19 16.69
C GLU A 81 -1.78 -0.08 16.24
N THR A 82 -2.38 0.86 15.52
CA THR A 82 -3.73 0.68 14.96
C THR A 82 -3.78 -0.49 13.98
N LEU A 83 -2.83 -0.56 13.05
CA LEU A 83 -2.71 -1.66 12.09
C LEU A 83 -2.48 -3.01 12.79
N SER A 84 -1.67 -3.05 13.85
CA SER A 84 -1.39 -4.29 14.60
C SER A 84 -2.59 -4.82 15.37
N ARG A 85 -3.49 -3.95 15.77
CA ARG A 85 -4.71 -4.31 16.53
C ARG A 85 -5.88 -4.67 15.63
N ASP A 86 -5.85 -4.24 14.37
CA ASP A 86 -6.90 -4.59 13.42
C ASP A 86 -6.71 -6.04 12.94
N MET A 87 -7.51 -6.94 13.49
CA MET A 87 -7.50 -8.37 13.12
C MET A 87 -7.81 -8.63 11.65
N ARG A 88 -8.32 -7.61 10.94
CA ARG A 88 -8.61 -7.68 9.50
C ARG A 88 -7.38 -7.33 8.65
N CYS A 89 -6.29 -6.88 9.26
CA CYS A 89 -5.07 -6.50 8.56
C CYS A 89 -4.11 -7.69 8.42
N SER A 90 -3.64 -7.96 7.20
CA SER A 90 -2.65 -9.03 6.97
C SER A 90 -1.26 -8.57 7.39
N LEU A 91 -0.67 -9.22 8.38
CA LEU A 91 0.71 -8.94 8.80
C LEU A 91 1.75 -9.39 7.76
N ASN A 92 1.34 -10.21 6.79
CA ASN A 92 2.19 -10.68 5.68
C ASN A 92 2.09 -9.81 4.43
N MET A 93 1.46 -8.62 4.53
CA MET A 93 1.50 -7.70 3.40
C MET A 93 2.88 -7.08 3.26
N LEU A 94 3.33 -6.93 2.03
CA LEU A 94 4.57 -6.23 1.72
C LEU A 94 4.45 -4.75 2.06
N VAL A 95 5.54 -4.16 2.53
CA VAL A 95 5.64 -2.73 2.83
C VAL A 95 6.69 -2.09 1.94
N CYS A 96 6.39 -0.94 1.38
CA CYS A 96 7.33 -0.13 0.61
C CYS A 96 7.10 1.36 0.89
N THR A 97 8.07 2.18 0.51
CA THR A 97 7.93 3.62 0.50
C THR A 97 7.79 4.14 -0.92
N ALA A 98 7.16 5.29 -1.10
CA ALA A 98 7.09 5.98 -2.38
C ALA A 98 7.15 7.51 -2.16
N ASP A 99 7.85 8.20 -3.05
CA ASP A 99 7.93 9.67 -3.01
C ASP A 99 6.55 10.30 -3.26
N ASP A 100 5.76 9.67 -4.12
CA ASP A 100 4.38 10.00 -4.38
C ASP A 100 3.56 8.70 -4.43
N PRO A 101 2.88 8.34 -3.32
CA PRO A 101 2.13 7.10 -3.24
C PRO A 101 0.90 7.10 -4.15
N GLU A 102 0.37 8.27 -4.53
CA GLU A 102 -0.79 8.36 -5.42
C GLU A 102 -0.47 7.85 -6.81
N ILE A 103 0.72 8.09 -7.28
CA ILE A 103 1.15 7.60 -8.58
C ILE A 103 1.06 6.07 -8.68
N LEU A 104 1.41 5.34 -7.62
CA LEU A 104 1.31 3.86 -7.61
C LEU A 104 -0.15 3.38 -7.57
N THR A 105 -1.09 4.20 -7.08
CA THR A 105 -2.50 3.87 -7.05
C THR A 105 -3.26 4.29 -8.32
N ASP A 106 -2.68 5.20 -9.11
CA ASP A 106 -3.29 5.68 -10.37
C ASP A 106 -2.83 4.91 -11.61
N LEU A 107 -1.99 3.88 -11.43
CA LEU A 107 -1.47 3.10 -12.55
C LEU A 107 -2.55 2.23 -13.18
N HIS A 108 -2.99 2.62 -14.36
CA HIS A 108 -3.75 1.77 -15.25
C HIS A 108 -2.79 0.80 -15.97
N PHE A 109 -2.78 -0.46 -15.55
CA PHE A 109 -1.93 -1.47 -16.18
C PHE A 109 -2.65 -2.11 -17.38
N LYS A 110 -2.09 -1.88 -18.58
CA LYS A 110 -2.60 -2.40 -19.84
C LYS A 110 -2.43 -3.91 -20.03
N GLU A 111 -1.85 -4.61 -19.07
CA GLU A 111 -1.40 -6.01 -19.25
C GLU A 111 -2.17 -7.03 -18.41
N GLY A 112 -3.40 -6.74 -18.00
CA GLY A 112 -4.25 -7.70 -17.29
C GLY A 112 -3.80 -8.05 -15.86
N LEU A 113 -2.75 -7.42 -15.35
CA LEU A 113 -2.34 -7.52 -13.95
C LEU A 113 -3.15 -6.53 -13.11
N THR A 114 -3.52 -6.95 -11.91
CA THR A 114 -4.15 -6.02 -10.96
C THR A 114 -3.16 -4.92 -10.57
N ALA A 115 -3.68 -3.73 -10.24
CA ALA A 115 -2.86 -2.59 -9.86
C ALA A 115 -1.87 -2.90 -8.71
N ALA A 116 -2.19 -3.86 -7.85
CA ALA A 116 -1.31 -4.30 -6.75
C ALA A 116 -0.27 -5.34 -7.19
N GLU A 117 -0.53 -6.13 -8.22
CA GLU A 117 0.37 -7.24 -8.60
C GLU A 117 1.68 -6.76 -9.20
N LYS A 118 1.67 -5.69 -9.98
CA LYS A 118 2.89 -5.18 -10.60
C LYS A 118 3.89 -4.62 -9.58
N PRO A 119 3.53 -3.73 -8.65
CA PRO A 119 4.44 -3.29 -7.58
C PRO A 119 4.95 -4.46 -6.73
N VAL A 120 4.09 -5.42 -6.38
CA VAL A 120 4.50 -6.63 -5.65
C VAL A 120 5.55 -7.41 -6.44
N SER A 121 5.32 -7.67 -7.73
CA SER A 121 6.28 -8.39 -8.59
C SER A 121 7.60 -7.63 -8.73
N MET A 122 7.57 -6.30 -8.78
CA MET A 122 8.78 -5.47 -8.83
C MET A 122 9.61 -5.63 -7.54
N ILE A 123 8.97 -5.60 -6.37
CA ILE A 123 9.64 -5.82 -5.08
C ILE A 123 10.26 -7.21 -5.03
N GLU A 124 9.52 -8.25 -5.40
CA GLU A 124 10.01 -9.63 -5.37
C GLU A 124 11.18 -9.86 -6.35
N ASN A 125 11.11 -9.28 -7.54
CA ASN A 125 12.18 -9.37 -8.53
C ASN A 125 13.45 -8.62 -8.06
N ALA A 126 13.28 -7.42 -7.50
CA ALA A 126 14.41 -6.64 -6.98
C ALA A 126 15.06 -7.31 -5.77
N TYR A 127 14.26 -7.91 -4.89
CA TYR A 127 14.77 -8.72 -3.78
C TYR A 127 15.54 -9.94 -4.28
N SER A 128 14.97 -10.67 -5.25
CA SER A 128 15.60 -11.88 -5.81
C SER A 128 16.92 -11.58 -6.53
N SER A 129 17.05 -10.40 -7.12
CA SER A 129 18.30 -9.93 -7.75
C SER A 129 19.30 -9.32 -6.77
N GLY A 130 18.93 -9.15 -5.49
CA GLY A 130 19.76 -8.52 -4.48
C GLY A 130 19.86 -6.99 -4.61
N SER A 131 19.01 -6.36 -5.41
CA SER A 131 19.04 -4.91 -5.66
C SER A 131 18.16 -4.09 -4.73
N SER A 132 17.30 -4.73 -3.93
CA SER A 132 16.45 -4.03 -2.96
C SER A 132 16.10 -4.93 -1.78
N PRO A 133 15.88 -4.37 -0.59
CA PRO A 133 15.33 -5.13 0.52
C PRO A 133 13.88 -5.55 0.23
N ARG A 134 13.38 -6.47 1.04
CA ARG A 134 11.98 -6.83 1.13
C ARG A 134 11.56 -6.81 2.60
N ALA A 135 10.45 -6.18 2.90
CA ALA A 135 9.93 -6.13 4.25
C ALA A 135 8.42 -6.40 4.25
N TYR A 136 7.96 -7.07 5.28
CA TYR A 136 6.56 -7.27 5.57
C TYR A 136 6.12 -6.36 6.73
N LEU A 137 4.83 -6.14 6.87
CA LEU A 137 4.29 -5.36 7.99
C LEU A 137 4.72 -5.93 9.34
N LEU A 138 4.79 -7.26 9.47
CA LEU A 138 5.27 -7.92 10.68
C LEU A 138 6.72 -7.54 11.03
N ASP A 139 7.60 -7.43 10.03
CA ASP A 139 8.99 -7.03 10.23
C ASP A 139 9.05 -5.60 10.76
N LEU A 140 8.31 -4.69 10.12
CA LEU A 140 8.23 -3.28 10.53
C LEU A 140 7.72 -3.12 11.98
N LEU A 141 6.67 -3.86 12.34
CA LEU A 141 6.12 -3.86 13.71
C LEU A 141 7.12 -4.38 14.75
N ASN A 142 7.80 -5.48 14.43
CA ASN A 142 8.80 -6.07 15.32
C ASN A 142 10.01 -5.15 15.50
N ASP A 143 10.47 -4.52 14.45
CA ASP A 143 11.60 -3.60 14.50
C ASP A 143 11.24 -2.32 15.26
N ALA A 144 10.07 -1.74 14.99
CA ALA A 144 9.55 -0.60 15.73
C ALA A 144 9.45 -0.90 17.24
N ALA A 145 8.88 -2.05 17.62
CA ALA A 145 8.76 -2.47 19.01
C ALA A 145 10.14 -2.69 19.68
N ALA A 146 11.15 -3.06 18.90
CA ALA A 146 12.52 -3.26 19.39
C ALA A 146 13.39 -2.00 19.29
N GLY A 147 12.86 -0.88 18.81
CA GLY A 147 13.61 0.36 18.57
C GLY A 147 14.70 0.21 17.50
N ARG A 148 14.45 -0.64 16.49
CA ARG A 148 15.35 -0.87 15.36
C ARG A 148 14.84 -0.19 14.10
N GLU A 149 15.76 0.11 13.20
CA GLU A 149 15.46 0.60 11.87
C GLU A 149 15.11 -0.56 10.94
N THR A 150 14.11 -0.35 10.08
CA THR A 150 13.72 -1.32 9.05
C THR A 150 14.07 -0.74 7.68
N LEU A 151 14.81 -1.50 6.87
CA LEU A 151 15.07 -1.14 5.48
C LEU A 151 13.85 -1.49 4.62
N LEU A 152 13.28 -0.49 3.98
CA LEU A 152 12.12 -0.63 3.10
C LEU A 152 12.50 -0.45 1.63
N PRO A 153 11.90 -1.22 0.71
CA PRO A 153 12.02 -0.96 -0.72
C PRO A 153 11.38 0.41 -1.04
N ARG A 154 12.02 1.20 -1.90
CA ARG A 154 11.57 2.53 -2.28
C ARG A 154 11.24 2.63 -3.75
N PHE A 155 10.06 3.12 -4.06
CA PHE A 155 9.65 3.47 -5.41
C PHE A 155 9.91 4.95 -5.68
N ARG A 156 10.55 5.23 -6.83
CA ARG A 156 10.74 6.59 -7.34
C ARG A 156 10.12 6.73 -8.72
N GLY A 157 9.52 7.88 -8.98
CA GLY A 157 9.09 8.25 -10.32
C GLY A 157 10.29 8.34 -11.26
N THR A 158 10.17 7.78 -12.46
CA THR A 158 11.14 7.92 -13.55
C THR A 158 10.45 8.53 -14.77
N GLN A 159 11.22 9.06 -15.72
CA GLN A 159 10.67 9.65 -16.95
C GLN A 159 9.80 8.67 -17.77
N ASN A 160 9.94 7.37 -17.56
CA ASN A 160 9.24 6.30 -18.28
C ASN A 160 8.36 5.43 -17.38
N GLY A 161 8.01 5.89 -16.15
CA GLY A 161 7.24 5.10 -15.18
C GLY A 161 7.90 5.08 -13.79
N TYR A 162 8.01 3.90 -13.18
CA TYR A 162 8.62 3.71 -11.86
C TYR A 162 9.83 2.83 -11.92
N GLY A 163 10.82 3.15 -11.11
CA GLY A 163 11.94 2.31 -10.78
C GLY A 163 12.01 2.08 -9.28
N MET A 164 12.57 0.94 -8.88
CA MET A 164 13.02 0.71 -7.52
C MET A 164 14.46 1.22 -7.41
N THR A 165 14.76 1.90 -6.31
CA THR A 165 16.13 2.31 -6.01
C THR A 165 16.66 1.48 -4.86
N ASP A 166 17.99 1.26 -4.87
CA ASP A 166 18.69 0.70 -3.72
C ASP A 166 18.30 1.49 -2.47
N GLY A 167 18.00 0.78 -1.39
CA GLY A 167 17.64 1.39 -0.12
C GLY A 167 18.78 2.30 0.33
N ASP A 168 18.63 3.58 0.13
CA ASP A 168 19.59 4.57 0.60
C ASP A 168 19.35 4.73 2.10
N SER A 169 20.35 4.33 2.87
CA SER A 169 20.44 4.62 4.30
C SER A 169 20.83 6.10 4.42
N GLY A 170 19.84 6.97 4.49
CA GLY A 170 20.03 8.39 4.83
C GLY A 170 19.77 8.63 6.29
#